data_820f5c5570d1cc566b9c71ab17502462
#
_entry.id   820f5c5570d1cc566b9c71ab17502462
#
_cell.length_a   1.000
_cell.length_b   1.000
_cell.length_c   1.000
_cell.angle_alpha   90.00
_cell.angle_beta   90.00
_cell.angle_gamma   90.00
#
_symmetry.space_group_name_H-M   'P 1'
#
loop_
_entity.id
_entity.type
_entity.pdbx_description
1 polymer ?
#
loop_
_entity_poly.entity_id
_entity_poly.type
_entity_poly.pdbx_seq_one_letter_code
_entity_poly.pdbx_strand_id
1 'polypeptide(L)'
;MSELYFLESSIFIKQDKIKDAQKSLKKGLNLQPDNINGLFQLGNLYLMEKNFKKSLNIFNEATNIKPTFWQAFNNKGLIFFELNNIPNAIKNFEKAIEIENNAEPLLALAVCIQNENFKESILLAKKALSKDPNYVDNEYRKEQLWGQKIQKETNKLFSSKELKQDIAIAKLLKK
;
A
#
# COMPACT_ATOMS: atom_id res chain seq x y z
N MET A 1 -7.80 28.39 0.41
CA MET A 1 -6.45 28.49 -0.26
C MET A 1 -5.67 27.18 -0.19
N SER A 2 -5.70 26.43 0.92
CA SER A 2 -5.05 25.08 1.00
C SER A 2 -5.53 24.11 -0.07
N GLU A 3 -6.84 24.07 -0.34
CA GLU A 3 -7.47 23.21 -1.35
C GLU A 3 -6.93 23.41 -2.77
N LEU A 4 -6.59 24.65 -3.13
CA LEU A 4 -5.98 24.95 -4.43
C LEU A 4 -4.61 24.26 -4.57
N TYR A 5 -3.82 24.23 -3.51
CA TYR A 5 -2.52 23.54 -3.54
C TYR A 5 -2.68 22.02 -3.62
N PHE A 6 -3.69 21.44 -2.97
CA PHE A 6 -3.99 20.00 -3.08
C PHE A 6 -4.49 19.64 -4.49
N LEU A 7 -5.31 20.51 -5.11
CA LEU A 7 -5.74 20.33 -6.49
C LEU A 7 -4.57 20.45 -7.47
N GLU A 8 -3.73 21.49 -7.31
CA GLU A 8 -2.52 21.70 -8.11
C GLU A 8 -1.59 20.48 -8.03
N SER A 9 -1.39 19.93 -6.83
CA SER A 9 -0.58 18.73 -6.65
C SER A 9 -1.13 17.54 -7.42
N SER A 10 -2.46 17.34 -7.40
CA SER A 10 -3.12 16.27 -8.15
C SER A 10 -2.93 16.40 -9.67
N ILE A 11 -2.91 17.62 -10.18
CA ILE A 11 -2.59 17.89 -11.59
C ILE A 11 -1.13 17.54 -11.89
N PHE A 12 -0.19 17.95 -11.03
CA PHE A 12 1.23 17.62 -11.20
C PHE A 12 1.50 16.12 -11.12
N ILE A 13 0.80 15.38 -10.25
CA ILE A 13 0.88 13.91 -10.19
C ILE A 13 0.48 13.29 -11.52
N LYS A 14 -0.65 13.72 -12.11
CA LYS A 14 -1.11 13.25 -13.43
C LYS A 14 -0.14 13.57 -14.56
N GLN A 15 0.68 14.61 -14.41
CA GLN A 15 1.71 15.03 -15.37
C GLN A 15 3.08 14.40 -15.08
N ASP A 16 3.18 13.49 -14.10
CA ASP A 16 4.43 12.89 -13.61
C ASP A 16 5.47 13.92 -13.10
N LYS A 17 5.01 15.11 -12.70
CA LYS A 17 5.83 16.19 -12.12
C LYS A 17 5.92 16.05 -10.60
N ILE A 18 6.60 15.00 -10.15
CA ILE A 18 6.61 14.59 -8.73
C ILE A 18 7.14 15.69 -7.80
N LYS A 19 8.22 16.38 -8.19
CA LYS A 19 8.80 17.45 -7.35
C LYS A 19 7.86 18.66 -7.20
N ASP A 20 7.15 19.04 -8.26
CA ASP A 20 6.18 20.14 -8.22
C ASP A 20 4.96 19.74 -7.38
N ALA A 21 4.48 18.51 -7.52
CA ALA A 21 3.44 17.95 -6.68
C ALA A 21 3.80 18.00 -5.18
N GLN A 22 5.01 17.57 -4.82
CA GLN A 22 5.49 17.64 -3.43
C GLN A 22 5.56 19.09 -2.91
N LYS A 23 5.99 20.03 -3.76
CA LYS A 23 6.05 21.45 -3.39
C LYS A 23 4.66 22.01 -3.10
N SER A 24 3.69 21.70 -3.94
CA SER A 24 2.30 22.13 -3.75
C SER A 24 1.66 21.48 -2.53
N LEU A 25 1.85 20.15 -2.34
CA LEU A 25 1.38 19.46 -1.12
C LEU A 25 1.92 20.10 0.16
N LYS A 26 3.22 20.41 0.21
CA LYS A 26 3.81 21.07 1.38
C LYS A 26 3.23 22.45 1.63
N LYS A 27 2.95 23.24 0.58
CA LYS A 27 2.27 24.53 0.74
C LYS A 27 0.85 24.36 1.28
N GLY A 28 0.09 23.39 0.76
CA GLY A 28 -1.23 23.04 1.27
C GLY A 28 -1.21 22.61 2.73
N LEU A 29 -0.29 21.73 3.10
CA LEU A 29 -0.10 21.23 4.46
C LEU A 29 0.42 22.30 5.43
N ASN A 30 1.20 23.29 4.98
CA ASN A 30 1.54 24.44 5.83
C ASN A 30 0.32 25.28 6.23
N LEU A 31 -0.73 25.30 5.39
CA LEU A 31 -2.00 26.00 5.68
C LEU A 31 -3.00 25.10 6.41
N GLN A 32 -2.93 23.79 6.21
CA GLN A 32 -3.83 22.80 6.81
C GLN A 32 -3.02 21.53 7.15
N PRO A 33 -2.29 21.55 8.30
CA PRO A 33 -1.38 20.47 8.68
C PRO A 33 -2.05 19.12 8.92
N ASP A 34 -3.32 19.13 9.33
CA ASP A 34 -4.12 17.95 9.65
C ASP A 34 -4.88 17.36 8.45
N ASN A 35 -4.62 17.83 7.24
CA ASN A 35 -5.27 17.29 6.06
C ASN A 35 -4.74 15.89 5.73
N ILE A 36 -5.51 14.88 6.13
CA ILE A 36 -5.16 13.46 5.97
C ILE A 36 -4.88 13.08 4.51
N ASN A 37 -5.69 13.59 3.58
CA ASN A 37 -5.51 13.28 2.15
C ASN A 37 -4.21 13.91 1.62
N GLY A 38 -3.88 15.12 2.04
CA GLY A 38 -2.63 15.79 1.69
C GLY A 38 -1.40 15.05 2.25
N LEU A 39 -1.46 14.63 3.52
CA LEU A 39 -0.42 13.80 4.14
C LEU A 39 -0.27 12.47 3.40
N PHE A 40 -1.37 11.78 3.10
CA PHE A 40 -1.33 10.51 2.40
C PHE A 40 -0.70 10.63 1.00
N GLN A 41 -1.10 11.64 0.23
CA GLN A 41 -0.51 11.90 -1.08
C GLN A 41 1.01 12.20 -0.96
N LEU A 42 1.42 13.03 0.00
CA LEU A 42 2.84 13.35 0.21
C LEU A 42 3.64 12.10 0.63
N GLY A 43 3.07 11.27 1.52
CA GLY A 43 3.65 9.99 1.92
C GLY A 43 3.84 9.05 0.72
N ASN A 44 2.84 8.95 -0.16
CA ASN A 44 2.90 8.15 -1.38
C ASN A 44 3.97 8.65 -2.36
N LEU A 45 4.10 9.96 -2.55
CA LEU A 45 5.16 10.51 -3.42
C LEU A 45 6.56 10.19 -2.88
N TYR A 46 6.77 10.26 -1.55
CA TYR A 46 8.03 9.81 -0.97
C TYR A 46 8.25 8.30 -1.10
N LEU A 47 7.18 7.50 -1.02
CA LEU A 47 7.26 6.06 -1.25
C LEU A 47 7.66 5.73 -2.69
N MET A 48 7.07 6.39 -3.68
CA MET A 48 7.44 6.27 -5.11
C MET A 48 8.91 6.59 -5.34
N GLU A 49 9.45 7.61 -4.67
CA GLU A 49 10.89 7.96 -4.72
C GLU A 49 11.77 7.05 -3.87
N LYS A 50 11.23 6.02 -3.21
CA LYS A 50 11.91 5.15 -2.24
C LYS A 50 12.55 5.92 -1.08
N ASN A 51 12.06 7.11 -0.79
CA ASN A 51 12.46 7.87 0.40
C ASN A 51 11.69 7.38 1.62
N PHE A 52 11.96 6.13 2.00
CA PHE A 52 11.22 5.41 3.04
C PHE A 52 11.17 6.15 4.38
N LYS A 53 12.28 6.81 4.76
CA LYS A 53 12.33 7.58 6.02
C LYS A 53 11.31 8.73 6.03
N LYS A 54 11.26 9.54 4.96
CA LYS A 54 10.30 10.64 4.88
C LYS A 54 8.87 10.12 4.76
N SER A 55 8.65 9.07 3.96
CA SER A 55 7.35 8.45 3.81
C SER A 55 6.80 7.94 5.15
N LEU A 56 7.60 7.19 5.92
CA LEU A 56 7.22 6.72 7.26
C LEU A 56 6.87 7.86 8.22
N ASN A 57 7.63 8.96 8.21
CA ASN A 57 7.33 10.12 9.04
C ASN A 57 5.95 10.71 8.72
N ILE A 58 5.65 10.90 7.43
CA ILE A 58 4.35 11.43 6.99
C ILE A 58 3.20 10.47 7.31
N PHE A 59 3.38 9.16 7.08
CA PHE A 59 2.34 8.19 7.45
C PHE A 59 2.15 8.05 8.97
N ASN A 60 3.21 8.23 9.77
CA ASN A 60 3.09 8.30 11.23
C ASN A 60 2.26 9.52 11.65
N GLU A 61 2.51 10.69 11.06
CA GLU A 61 1.70 11.89 11.29
C GLU A 61 0.23 11.63 10.92
N ALA A 62 -0.04 11.08 9.74
CA ALA A 62 -1.40 10.73 9.32
C ALA A 62 -2.09 9.76 10.27
N THR A 63 -1.38 8.71 10.75
CA THR A 63 -1.95 7.74 11.70
C THR A 63 -2.11 8.28 13.12
N ASN A 64 -1.34 9.28 13.54
CA ASN A 64 -1.52 9.98 14.82
C ASN A 64 -2.77 10.86 14.78
N ILE A 65 -3.02 11.56 13.65
CA ILE A 65 -4.22 12.39 13.48
C ILE A 65 -5.47 11.53 13.30
N LYS A 66 -5.38 10.47 12.49
CA LYS A 66 -6.49 9.54 12.22
C LYS A 66 -6.05 8.09 12.45
N PRO A 67 -6.20 7.56 13.70
CA PRO A 67 -5.81 6.18 14.02
C PRO A 67 -6.57 5.08 13.27
N THR A 68 -7.66 5.44 12.60
CA THR A 68 -8.46 4.53 11.75
C THR A 68 -8.14 4.64 10.26
N PHE A 69 -7.03 5.28 9.90
CA PHE A 69 -6.65 5.45 8.50
C PHE A 69 -5.83 4.24 8.01
N TRP A 70 -6.53 3.16 7.66
CA TRP A 70 -5.94 1.86 7.30
C TRP A 70 -4.93 1.93 6.16
N GLN A 71 -5.14 2.80 5.16
CA GLN A 71 -4.25 2.94 4.00
C GLN A 71 -2.83 3.37 4.41
N ALA A 72 -2.71 4.24 5.41
CA ALA A 72 -1.40 4.64 5.92
C ALA A 72 -0.69 3.48 6.65
N PHE A 73 -1.42 2.67 7.41
CA PHE A 73 -0.85 1.45 8.01
C PHE A 73 -0.43 0.45 6.93
N ASN A 74 -1.25 0.23 5.91
CA ASN A 74 -0.90 -0.63 4.79
C ASN A 74 0.41 -0.19 4.13
N ASN A 75 0.53 1.10 3.78
CA ASN A 75 1.73 1.62 3.13
C ASN A 75 2.97 1.60 4.04
N LYS A 76 2.82 1.79 5.35
CA LYS A 76 3.90 1.54 6.32
C LYS A 76 4.33 0.07 6.29
N GLY A 77 3.39 -0.87 6.20
CA GLY A 77 3.67 -2.29 6.03
C GLY A 77 4.50 -2.57 4.78
N LEU A 78 4.11 -2.02 3.62
CA LEU A 78 4.86 -2.14 2.37
C LEU A 78 6.29 -1.62 2.51
N ILE A 79 6.48 -0.46 3.14
CA ILE A 79 7.81 0.11 3.39
C ILE A 79 8.65 -0.82 4.28
N PHE A 80 8.10 -1.31 5.39
CA PHE A 80 8.83 -2.21 6.28
C PHE A 80 9.21 -3.52 5.59
N PHE A 81 8.35 -4.03 4.70
CA PHE A 81 8.67 -5.22 3.90
C PHE A 81 9.87 -4.95 2.96
N GLU A 82 9.88 -3.83 2.25
CA GLU A 82 11.01 -3.45 1.37
C GLU A 82 12.32 -3.25 2.16
N LEU A 83 12.22 -2.83 3.43
CA LEU A 83 13.35 -2.70 4.36
C LEU A 83 13.76 -4.02 5.03
N ASN A 84 13.15 -5.17 4.68
CA ASN A 84 13.32 -6.48 5.33
C ASN A 84 12.95 -6.51 6.83
N ASN A 85 12.15 -5.59 7.29
CA ASN A 85 11.64 -5.57 8.66
C ASN A 85 10.26 -6.26 8.71
N ILE A 86 10.26 -7.57 8.52
CA ILE A 86 9.05 -8.38 8.41
C ILE A 86 8.16 -8.28 9.67
N PRO A 87 8.67 -8.29 10.92
CA PRO A 87 7.80 -8.13 12.09
C PRO A 87 7.01 -6.82 12.09
N ASN A 88 7.63 -5.70 11.72
CA ASN A 88 6.92 -4.43 11.62
C ASN A 88 5.98 -4.37 10.40
N ALA A 89 6.31 -5.05 9.30
CA ALA A 89 5.41 -5.19 8.16
C ALA A 89 4.11 -5.90 8.58
N ILE A 90 4.23 -7.08 9.21
CA ILE A 90 3.09 -7.88 9.74
C ILE A 90 2.23 -7.01 10.65
N LYS A 91 2.82 -6.40 11.68
CA LYS A 91 2.09 -5.54 12.64
C LYS A 91 1.27 -4.45 11.95
N ASN A 92 1.81 -3.82 10.91
CA ASN A 92 1.11 -2.76 10.21
C ASN A 92 0.01 -3.30 9.28
N PHE A 93 0.21 -4.43 8.60
CA PHE A 93 -0.84 -5.06 7.80
C PHE A 93 -1.97 -5.60 8.68
N GLU A 94 -1.66 -6.22 9.81
CA GLU A 94 -2.68 -6.65 10.80
C GLU A 94 -3.51 -5.46 11.29
N LYS A 95 -2.84 -4.33 11.61
CA LYS A 95 -3.56 -3.12 12.01
C LYS A 95 -4.46 -2.57 10.90
N ALA A 96 -4.00 -2.60 9.65
CA ALA A 96 -4.83 -2.20 8.51
C ALA A 96 -6.06 -3.12 8.35
N ILE A 97 -5.90 -4.44 8.50
CA ILE A 97 -6.98 -5.45 8.42
C ILE A 97 -7.98 -5.30 9.58
N GLU A 98 -7.49 -5.02 10.79
CA GLU A 98 -8.35 -4.75 11.97
C GLU A 98 -9.27 -3.55 11.73
N ILE A 99 -8.75 -2.48 11.11
CA ILE A 99 -9.54 -1.28 10.81
C ILE A 99 -10.48 -1.53 9.64
N GLU A 100 -9.96 -2.09 8.55
CA GLU A 100 -10.73 -2.42 7.36
C GLU A 100 -10.19 -3.69 6.69
N ASN A 101 -11.02 -4.71 6.63
CA ASN A 101 -10.67 -6.01 6.05
C ASN A 101 -10.65 -5.91 4.52
N ASN A 102 -9.58 -5.31 3.96
CA ASN A 102 -9.42 -5.05 2.53
C ASN A 102 -8.50 -6.07 1.85
N ALA A 103 -8.59 -6.19 0.52
CA ALA A 103 -7.81 -7.15 -0.27
C ALA A 103 -6.30 -6.91 -0.16
N GLU A 104 -5.88 -5.64 -0.23
CA GLU A 104 -4.47 -5.28 -0.26
C GLU A 104 -3.70 -5.74 0.98
N PRO A 105 -4.06 -5.33 2.21
CA PRO A 105 -3.33 -5.75 3.40
C PRO A 105 -3.47 -7.25 3.67
N LEU A 106 -4.56 -7.91 3.25
CA LEU A 106 -4.69 -9.38 3.35
C LEU A 106 -3.66 -10.10 2.49
N LEU A 107 -3.50 -9.69 1.22
CA LEU A 107 -2.51 -10.30 0.33
C LEU A 107 -1.08 -10.00 0.81
N ALA A 108 -0.83 -8.78 1.25
CA ALA A 108 0.49 -8.38 1.76
C ALA A 108 0.86 -9.16 3.03
N LEU A 109 -0.08 -9.37 3.95
CA LEU A 109 0.13 -10.24 5.13
C LEU A 109 0.37 -11.69 4.72
N ALA A 110 -0.40 -12.22 3.76
CA ALA A 110 -0.17 -13.57 3.23
C ALA A 110 1.28 -13.75 2.75
N VAL A 111 1.80 -12.76 2.02
CA VAL A 111 3.19 -12.77 1.54
C VAL A 111 4.20 -12.73 2.70
N CYS A 112 3.92 -11.97 3.76
CA CYS A 112 4.81 -11.91 4.92
C CYS A 112 4.98 -13.27 5.61
N ILE A 113 3.88 -14.01 5.78
CA ILE A 113 3.86 -15.23 6.60
C ILE A 113 4.04 -16.53 5.81
N GLN A 114 4.19 -16.48 4.48
CA GLN A 114 4.20 -17.67 3.61
C GLN A 114 5.26 -18.71 3.96
N ASN A 115 6.39 -18.31 4.54
CA ASN A 115 7.47 -19.24 4.91
C ASN A 115 7.29 -19.82 6.31
N GLU A 116 6.55 -19.15 7.20
CA GLU A 116 6.34 -19.56 8.59
C GLU A 116 5.00 -20.27 8.79
N ASN A 117 3.94 -19.77 8.14
CA ASN A 117 2.59 -20.34 8.22
C ASN A 117 1.95 -20.40 6.81
N PHE A 118 2.42 -21.34 6.00
CA PHE A 118 1.98 -21.48 4.62
C PHE A 118 0.47 -21.69 4.47
N LYS A 119 -0.14 -22.49 5.37
CA LYS A 119 -1.58 -22.78 5.32
C LYS A 119 -2.42 -21.50 5.50
N GLU A 120 -2.08 -20.67 6.45
CA GLU A 120 -2.75 -19.40 6.70
C GLU A 120 -2.49 -18.40 5.58
N SER A 121 -1.26 -18.33 5.07
CA SER A 121 -0.90 -17.53 3.90
C SER A 121 -1.82 -17.83 2.71
N ILE A 122 -2.04 -19.10 2.39
CA ILE A 122 -2.95 -19.51 1.31
C ILE A 122 -4.39 -19.04 1.58
N LEU A 123 -4.89 -19.17 2.81
CA LEU A 123 -6.24 -18.71 3.15
C LEU A 123 -6.40 -17.19 2.99
N LEU A 124 -5.42 -16.42 3.45
CA LEU A 124 -5.41 -14.96 3.30
C LEU A 124 -5.33 -14.54 1.83
N ALA A 125 -4.47 -15.20 1.04
CA ALA A 125 -4.35 -14.91 -0.40
C ALA A 125 -5.66 -15.20 -1.16
N LYS A 126 -6.33 -16.33 -0.90
CA LYS A 126 -7.66 -16.66 -1.46
C LYS A 126 -8.68 -15.59 -1.10
N LYS A 127 -8.73 -15.20 0.17
CA LYS A 127 -9.64 -14.15 0.64
C LYS A 127 -9.37 -12.80 -0.04
N ALA A 128 -8.11 -12.44 -0.23
CA ALA A 128 -7.72 -11.22 -0.92
C ALA A 128 -8.19 -11.23 -2.38
N LEU A 129 -7.88 -12.29 -3.14
CA LEU A 129 -8.27 -12.44 -4.55
C LEU A 129 -9.79 -12.51 -4.75
N SER A 130 -10.52 -13.07 -3.79
CA SER A 130 -12.00 -13.06 -3.79
C SER A 130 -12.58 -11.66 -3.58
N LYS A 131 -11.91 -10.80 -2.79
CA LYS A 131 -12.35 -9.42 -2.54
C LYS A 131 -12.03 -8.47 -3.69
N ASP A 132 -10.82 -8.57 -4.23
CA ASP A 132 -10.38 -7.80 -5.40
C ASP A 132 -9.49 -8.66 -6.30
N PRO A 133 -10.07 -9.21 -7.39
CA PRO A 133 -9.33 -10.01 -8.36
C PRO A 133 -8.19 -9.28 -9.06
N ASN A 134 -8.21 -7.93 -9.11
CA ASN A 134 -7.17 -7.15 -9.78
C ASN A 134 -5.79 -7.37 -9.15
N TYR A 135 -5.74 -7.73 -7.85
CA TYR A 135 -4.47 -8.05 -7.17
C TYR A 135 -3.74 -9.28 -7.73
N VAL A 136 -4.35 -10.07 -8.63
CA VAL A 136 -3.63 -11.11 -9.38
C VAL A 136 -2.64 -10.51 -10.37
N ASP A 137 -2.86 -9.26 -10.80
CA ASP A 137 -2.05 -8.56 -11.79
C ASP A 137 -0.85 -7.85 -11.16
N ASN A 138 0.32 -8.03 -11.78
CA ASN A 138 1.56 -7.42 -11.29
C ASN A 138 1.60 -5.91 -11.51
N GLU A 139 1.08 -5.42 -12.65
CA GLU A 139 1.02 -3.98 -12.93
C GLU A 139 0.02 -3.28 -12.02
N TYR A 140 -1.14 -3.89 -11.76
CA TYR A 140 -2.10 -3.36 -10.80
C TYR A 140 -1.47 -3.18 -9.41
N ARG A 141 -0.76 -4.22 -8.89
CA ARG A 141 -0.05 -4.10 -7.60
C ARG A 141 1.03 -3.01 -7.62
N LYS A 142 1.69 -2.80 -8.76
CA LYS A 142 2.68 -1.73 -8.93
C LYS A 142 2.04 -0.34 -8.86
N GLU A 143 0.85 -0.17 -9.44
CA GLU A 143 0.05 1.05 -9.32
C GLU A 143 -0.35 1.32 -7.87
N GLN A 144 -0.55 0.26 -7.06
CA GLN A 144 -0.77 0.33 -5.61
C GLN A 144 0.55 0.51 -4.80
N LEU A 145 1.64 0.91 -5.44
CA LEU A 145 2.95 1.19 -4.85
C LEU A 145 3.67 -0.02 -4.23
N TRP A 146 3.31 -1.24 -4.66
CA TRP A 146 4.03 -2.43 -4.25
C TRP A 146 5.45 -2.43 -4.81
N GLY A 147 6.45 -2.50 -3.92
CA GLY A 147 7.85 -2.51 -4.28
C GLY A 147 8.30 -3.84 -4.90
N GLN A 148 9.54 -3.88 -5.34
CA GLN A 148 10.08 -5.04 -6.08
C GLN A 148 10.16 -6.32 -5.23
N LYS A 149 10.48 -6.19 -3.93
CA LYS A 149 10.64 -7.37 -3.06
C LYS A 149 9.29 -8.04 -2.79
N ILE A 150 8.29 -7.28 -2.37
CA ILE A 150 6.97 -7.86 -2.11
C ILE A 150 6.33 -8.40 -3.37
N GLN A 151 6.52 -7.76 -4.53
CA GLN A 151 6.08 -8.26 -5.83
C GLN A 151 6.69 -9.64 -6.15
N LYS A 152 8.01 -9.78 -5.96
CA LYS A 152 8.72 -11.04 -6.18
C LYS A 152 8.19 -12.16 -5.28
N GLU A 153 8.02 -11.88 -3.99
CA GLU A 153 7.51 -12.86 -3.04
C GLU A 153 6.03 -13.21 -3.29
N THR A 154 5.21 -12.24 -3.77
CA THR A 154 3.84 -12.50 -4.21
C THR A 154 3.80 -13.48 -5.39
N ASN A 155 4.65 -13.27 -6.38
CA ASN A 155 4.72 -14.15 -7.55
C ASN A 155 5.15 -15.58 -7.15
N LYS A 156 6.05 -15.72 -6.16
CA LYS A 156 6.40 -17.01 -5.57
C LYS A 156 5.21 -17.66 -4.88
N LEU A 157 4.45 -16.93 -4.06
CA LEU A 157 3.23 -17.42 -3.41
C LEU A 157 2.20 -17.87 -4.46
N PHE A 158 2.01 -17.09 -5.53
CA PHE A 158 1.06 -17.38 -6.61
C PHE A 158 1.47 -18.57 -7.49
N SER A 159 2.72 -19.01 -7.44
CA SER A 159 3.16 -20.24 -8.13
C SER A 159 2.78 -21.52 -7.39
N SER A 160 2.20 -21.41 -6.20
CA SER A 160 1.75 -22.57 -5.41
C SER A 160 0.58 -23.29 -6.07
N LYS A 161 0.52 -24.62 -5.89
CA LYS A 161 -0.57 -25.44 -6.44
C LYS A 161 -1.92 -25.09 -5.79
N GLU A 162 -1.90 -24.71 -4.53
CA GLU A 162 -3.04 -24.38 -3.69
C GLU A 162 -3.82 -23.14 -4.14
N LEU A 163 -3.16 -22.24 -4.89
CA LEU A 163 -3.75 -21.02 -5.43
C LEU A 163 -4.08 -21.09 -6.93
N LYS A 164 -3.75 -22.20 -7.60
CA LYS A 164 -3.90 -22.31 -9.06
C LYS A 164 -5.30 -21.99 -9.56
N GLN A 165 -6.32 -22.52 -8.88
CA GLN A 165 -7.73 -22.30 -9.26
C GLN A 165 -8.16 -20.85 -8.97
N ASP A 166 -7.82 -20.32 -7.79
CA ASP A 166 -8.20 -18.96 -7.37
C ASP A 166 -7.56 -17.92 -8.28
N ILE A 167 -6.30 -18.12 -8.69
CA ILE A 167 -5.59 -17.27 -9.65
C ILE A 167 -6.25 -17.34 -11.03
N ALA A 168 -6.65 -18.52 -11.49
CA ALA A 168 -7.33 -18.66 -12.77
C ALA A 168 -8.67 -17.89 -12.76
N ILE A 169 -9.44 -18.01 -11.69
CA ILE A 169 -10.71 -17.29 -11.50
C ILE A 169 -10.45 -15.77 -11.46
N ALA A 170 -9.47 -15.32 -10.65
CA ALA A 170 -9.14 -13.90 -10.54
C ALA A 170 -8.73 -13.29 -11.89
N LYS A 171 -7.95 -14.03 -12.71
CA LYS A 171 -7.58 -13.58 -14.06
C LYS A 171 -8.76 -13.40 -15.01
N LEU A 172 -9.84 -14.15 -14.81
CA LEU A 172 -11.08 -14.00 -15.59
C LEU A 172 -11.94 -12.83 -15.12
N LEU A 173 -11.88 -12.51 -13.83
CA LEU A 173 -12.73 -11.49 -13.18
C LEU A 173 -12.07 -10.12 -13.08
N LYS A 174 -10.75 -10.00 -13.25
CA LYS A 174 -10.06 -8.70 -13.18
C LYS A 174 -10.56 -7.74 -14.27
N LYS A 175 -10.68 -6.48 -13.92
CA LYS A 175 -11.14 -5.39 -14.78
C LYS A 175 -9.99 -4.64 -15.43
#